data_a3275e056e215597404e5c43676ee7df
#
_entry.id   a3275e056e215597404e5c43676ee7df
#
_cell.length_a   1.000
_cell.length_b   1.000
_cell.length_c   1.000
_cell.angle_alpha   90.00
_cell.angle_beta   90.00
_cell.angle_gamma   90.00
#
_symmetry.space_group_name_H-M   'P 1'
#
loop_
_entity.id
_entity.type
_entity.pdbx_description
1 polymer ?
#
loop_
_entity_poly.entity_id
_entity_poly.type
_entity_poly.pdbx_seq_one_letter_code
_entity_poly.pdbx_strand_id
1 'polypeptide(L)'
;PISLAQVAAEGVQDERLLRRIMRTLRTHFRQVRTAAIGPDRSHRRTLIARIVDSENVRQAIDAQAKRDQSDIATAKREAEQFALEVAADYSYTVVRSLEILLSWFWNRIYQGVDVHHFNQFQRVAPSHEVVYVPCHRSHIDYLLLSFLLYQRGFVPPHIAAGINLNLPVVGSLLR
;
A
#
# COMPACT_ATOMS: atom_id res chain seq x y z
N PRO A 1 -20.67 3.38 21.57
CA PRO A 1 -19.95 2.22 21.10
C PRO A 1 -20.37 1.03 21.94
N ILE A 2 -21.14 0.12 21.33
CA ILE A 2 -21.57 -1.11 21.99
C ILE A 2 -20.38 -2.05 21.94
N SER A 3 -19.93 -2.57 23.11
CA SER A 3 -18.81 -3.52 23.13
C SER A 3 -19.27 -4.89 22.61
N LEU A 4 -18.40 -5.59 21.87
CA LEU A 4 -18.69 -6.96 21.38
C LEU A 4 -19.07 -7.93 22.52
N ALA A 5 -18.60 -7.69 23.73
CA ALA A 5 -18.96 -8.47 24.92
C ALA A 5 -20.42 -8.29 25.35
N GLN A 6 -21.01 -7.10 25.18
CA GLN A 6 -22.44 -6.88 25.48
C GLN A 6 -23.36 -7.57 24.47
N VAL A 7 -22.92 -7.68 23.22
CA VAL A 7 -23.68 -8.37 22.15
C VAL A 7 -23.70 -9.88 22.35
N ALA A 8 -22.63 -10.46 22.89
CA ALA A 8 -22.56 -11.89 23.18
C ALA A 8 -23.42 -12.33 24.37
N ALA A 9 -23.73 -11.41 25.30
CA ALA A 9 -24.50 -11.71 26.50
C ALA A 9 -26.03 -11.67 26.29
N GLU A 10 -26.52 -10.98 25.23
CA GLU A 10 -27.97 -10.73 25.02
C GLU A 10 -28.66 -11.66 24.02
N GLY A 11 -28.10 -12.79 23.66
CA GLY A 11 -28.70 -13.81 22.77
C GLY A 11 -29.36 -13.18 21.54
N VAL A 12 -28.64 -13.15 20.41
CA VAL A 12 -29.03 -12.46 19.17
C VAL A 12 -30.29 -13.07 18.57
N GLN A 13 -31.47 -12.63 18.98
CA GLN A 13 -32.75 -12.91 18.31
C GLN A 13 -33.30 -11.71 17.52
N ASP A 14 -32.64 -10.54 17.57
CA ASP A 14 -33.13 -9.33 16.89
C ASP A 14 -32.39 -9.10 15.56
N GLU A 15 -33.10 -9.28 14.44
CA GLU A 15 -32.61 -9.00 13.10
C GLU A 15 -32.05 -7.56 12.94
N ARG A 16 -32.58 -6.60 13.69
CA ARG A 16 -32.12 -5.22 13.67
C ARG A 16 -30.73 -5.08 14.28
N LEU A 17 -30.46 -5.83 15.35
CA LEU A 17 -29.15 -5.87 16.01
C LEU A 17 -28.12 -6.51 15.10
N LEU A 18 -28.45 -7.64 14.46
CA LEU A 18 -27.59 -8.31 13.46
C LEU A 18 -27.25 -7.39 12.30
N ARG A 19 -28.23 -6.70 11.73
CA ARG A 19 -27.98 -5.72 10.65
C ARG A 19 -27.08 -4.57 11.10
N ARG A 20 -27.21 -4.12 12.34
CA ARG A 20 -26.36 -3.06 12.92
C ARG A 20 -24.93 -3.54 13.12
N ILE A 21 -24.74 -4.74 13.68
CA ILE A 21 -23.41 -5.39 13.83
C ILE A 21 -22.76 -5.57 12.47
N MET A 22 -23.46 -6.16 11.49
CA MET A 22 -22.95 -6.38 10.14
C MET A 22 -22.57 -5.07 9.45
N ARG A 23 -23.32 -4.00 9.67
CA ARG A 23 -22.99 -2.66 9.14
C ARG A 23 -21.70 -2.14 9.77
N THR A 24 -21.57 -2.23 11.10
CA THR A 24 -20.38 -1.78 11.84
C THR A 24 -19.14 -2.58 11.42
N LEU A 25 -19.25 -3.91 11.36
CA LEU A 25 -18.17 -4.78 10.89
C LEU A 25 -17.75 -4.46 9.45
N ARG A 26 -18.74 -4.26 8.55
CA ARG A 26 -18.45 -3.90 7.15
C ARG A 26 -17.78 -2.53 7.04
N THR A 27 -18.17 -1.55 7.87
CA THR A 27 -17.56 -0.23 7.90
C THR A 27 -16.13 -0.32 8.42
N HIS A 28 -15.94 -1.04 9.53
CA HIS A 28 -14.60 -1.25 10.09
C HIS A 28 -13.68 -1.98 9.12
N PHE A 29 -14.17 -3.07 8.50
CA PHE A 29 -13.42 -3.79 7.49
C PHE A 29 -13.05 -2.92 6.28
N ARG A 30 -13.97 -2.04 5.83
CA ARG A 30 -13.67 -1.05 4.78
C ARG A 30 -12.55 -0.10 5.20
N GLN A 31 -12.61 0.44 6.41
CA GLN A 31 -11.58 1.36 6.91
C GLN A 31 -10.21 0.70 6.96
N VAL A 32 -10.13 -0.50 7.55
CA VAL A 32 -8.88 -1.28 7.63
C VAL A 32 -8.35 -1.62 6.24
N ARG A 33 -9.21 -2.04 5.31
CA ARG A 33 -8.82 -2.32 3.94
C ARG A 33 -8.36 -1.07 3.19
N THR A 34 -9.00 0.08 3.40
CA THR A 34 -8.59 1.35 2.79
C THR A 34 -7.24 1.81 3.32
N ALA A 35 -6.98 1.62 4.62
CA ALA A 35 -5.67 1.90 5.21
C ALA A 35 -4.56 0.99 4.64
N ALA A 36 -4.88 -0.26 4.27
CA ALA A 36 -3.90 -1.18 3.70
C ALA A 36 -3.64 -0.96 2.20
N ILE A 37 -4.69 -0.65 1.42
CA ILE A 37 -4.63 -0.64 -0.05
C ILE A 37 -4.66 0.79 -0.62
N GLY A 38 -5.12 1.76 0.18
CA GLY A 38 -5.36 3.14 -0.27
C GLY A 38 -6.74 3.34 -0.90
N PRO A 39 -7.07 4.60 -1.23
CA PRO A 39 -8.36 4.98 -1.81
C PRO A 39 -8.49 4.57 -3.28
N ASP A 40 -7.39 4.51 -4.03
CA ASP A 40 -7.41 4.10 -5.43
C ASP A 40 -7.52 2.57 -5.54
N ARG A 41 -8.65 2.14 -6.10
CA ARG A 41 -8.99 0.73 -6.35
C ARG A 41 -8.90 0.38 -7.83
N SER A 42 -8.24 1.18 -8.62
CA SER A 42 -8.01 0.87 -10.03
C SER A 42 -7.35 -0.49 -10.15
N HIS A 43 -7.90 -1.32 -11.02
CA HIS A 43 -7.25 -2.60 -11.29
C HIS A 43 -5.85 -2.32 -11.83
N ARG A 44 -4.82 -3.02 -11.37
CA ARG A 44 -3.43 -2.85 -11.79
C ARG A 44 -3.30 -2.73 -13.32
N ARG A 45 -4.05 -3.54 -14.08
CA ARG A 45 -4.11 -3.47 -15.53
C ARG A 45 -4.59 -2.12 -16.07
N THR A 46 -5.60 -1.53 -15.41
CA THR A 46 -6.13 -0.21 -15.80
C THR A 46 -5.13 0.90 -15.50
N LEU A 47 -4.41 0.78 -14.40
CA LEU A 47 -3.34 1.71 -14.03
C LEU A 47 -2.20 1.67 -15.08
N ILE A 48 -1.73 0.46 -15.41
CA ILE A 48 -0.70 0.26 -16.43
C ILE A 48 -1.13 0.83 -17.79
N ALA A 49 -2.37 0.53 -18.21
CA ALA A 49 -2.90 1.08 -19.46
C ALA A 49 -2.91 2.61 -19.45
N ARG A 50 -3.35 3.25 -18.37
CA ARG A 50 -3.32 4.72 -18.24
C ARG A 50 -1.90 5.29 -18.30
N ILE A 51 -0.93 4.62 -17.65
CA ILE A 51 0.47 5.05 -17.68
C ILE A 51 1.00 4.99 -19.12
N VAL A 52 0.84 3.86 -19.79
CA VAL A 52 1.34 3.65 -21.15
C VAL A 52 0.64 4.56 -22.17
N ASP A 53 -0.65 4.85 -21.96
CA ASP A 53 -1.43 5.74 -22.82
C ASP A 53 -1.25 7.22 -22.49
N SER A 54 -0.50 7.57 -21.45
CA SER A 54 -0.21 8.97 -21.13
C SER A 54 0.65 9.62 -22.21
N GLU A 55 0.39 10.90 -22.47
CA GLU A 55 1.07 11.65 -23.54
C GLU A 55 2.60 11.61 -23.41
N ASN A 56 3.12 11.79 -22.19
CA ASN A 56 4.56 11.77 -21.92
C ASN A 56 5.20 10.41 -22.25
N VAL A 57 4.50 9.30 -21.93
CA VAL A 57 5.01 7.95 -22.18
C VAL A 57 4.91 7.62 -23.67
N ARG A 58 3.86 8.03 -24.37
CA ARG A 58 3.74 7.88 -25.83
C ARG A 58 4.88 8.58 -26.55
N GLN A 59 5.16 9.83 -26.18
CA GLN A 59 6.30 10.58 -26.76
C GLN A 59 7.65 9.89 -26.48
N ALA A 60 7.82 9.33 -25.27
CA ALA A 60 9.01 8.57 -24.92
C ALA A 60 9.15 7.28 -25.76
N ILE A 61 8.04 6.55 -25.99
CA ILE A 61 7.99 5.35 -26.84
C ILE A 61 8.40 5.69 -28.26
N ASP A 62 7.86 6.77 -28.83
CA ASP A 62 8.20 7.22 -30.20
C ASP A 62 9.67 7.65 -30.31
N ALA A 63 10.19 8.34 -29.30
CA ALA A 63 11.59 8.74 -29.24
C ALA A 63 12.52 7.51 -29.12
N GLN A 64 12.16 6.53 -28.33
CA GLN A 64 12.93 5.29 -28.16
C GLN A 64 12.93 4.46 -29.43
N ALA A 65 11.77 4.26 -30.07
CA ALA A 65 11.66 3.53 -31.32
C ALA A 65 12.55 4.14 -32.42
N LYS A 66 12.58 5.48 -32.51
CA LYS A 66 13.47 6.19 -33.45
C LYS A 66 14.94 6.02 -33.12
N ARG A 67 15.30 6.05 -31.85
CA ARG A 67 16.69 5.90 -31.38
C ARG A 67 17.25 4.52 -31.68
N ASP A 68 16.46 3.49 -31.40
CA ASP A 68 16.87 2.09 -31.48
C ASP A 68 16.57 1.49 -32.86
N GLN A 69 16.03 2.30 -33.82
CA GLN A 69 15.58 1.85 -35.15
C GLN A 69 14.66 0.61 -35.05
N SER A 70 13.87 0.56 -34.02
CA SER A 70 12.93 -0.54 -33.69
C SER A 70 11.51 -0.16 -34.12
N ASP A 71 10.64 -1.20 -34.20
CA ASP A 71 9.21 -0.98 -34.40
C ASP A 71 8.56 -0.38 -33.13
N ILE A 72 7.61 0.55 -33.32
CA ILE A 72 6.85 1.19 -32.26
C ILE A 72 6.15 0.13 -31.36
N ALA A 73 5.70 -0.99 -31.93
CA ALA A 73 5.09 -2.08 -31.19
C ALA A 73 6.08 -2.74 -30.22
N THR A 74 7.35 -2.83 -30.58
CA THR A 74 8.41 -3.36 -29.72
C THR A 74 8.71 -2.40 -28.58
N ALA A 75 8.91 -1.11 -28.86
CA ALA A 75 9.12 -0.09 -27.83
C ALA A 75 7.92 0.03 -26.87
N LYS A 76 6.69 -0.12 -27.38
CA LYS A 76 5.49 -0.15 -26.54
C LYS A 76 5.46 -1.35 -25.58
N ARG A 77 5.84 -2.56 -26.05
CA ARG A 77 5.92 -3.75 -25.19
C ARG A 77 6.95 -3.58 -24.08
N GLU A 78 8.09 -2.98 -24.38
CA GLU A 78 9.09 -2.66 -23.36
C GLU A 78 8.56 -1.67 -22.33
N ALA A 79 7.87 -0.62 -22.76
CA ALA A 79 7.22 0.33 -21.86
C ALA A 79 6.15 -0.33 -20.98
N GLU A 80 5.37 -1.28 -21.53
CA GLU A 80 4.40 -2.07 -20.77
C GLU A 80 5.10 -2.97 -19.72
N GLN A 81 6.24 -3.58 -20.05
CA GLN A 81 7.04 -4.37 -19.12
C GLN A 81 7.58 -3.51 -17.99
N PHE A 82 8.13 -2.33 -18.27
CA PHE A 82 8.56 -1.39 -17.25
C PHE A 82 7.39 -0.90 -16.38
N ALA A 83 6.25 -0.60 -16.98
CA ALA A 83 5.06 -0.22 -16.23
C ALA A 83 4.57 -1.35 -15.32
N LEU A 84 4.62 -2.61 -15.76
CA LEU A 84 4.33 -3.80 -14.95
C LEU A 84 5.31 -3.97 -13.78
N GLU A 85 6.58 -3.66 -13.99
CA GLU A 85 7.61 -3.75 -12.95
C GLU A 85 7.44 -2.67 -11.89
N VAL A 86 7.12 -1.44 -12.30
CA VAL A 86 6.99 -0.28 -11.40
C VAL A 86 5.62 -0.25 -10.70
N ALA A 87 4.56 -0.76 -11.33
CA ALA A 87 3.21 -0.70 -10.77
C ALA A 87 3.10 -1.55 -9.49
N ALA A 88 2.76 -0.88 -8.40
CA ALA A 88 2.54 -1.53 -7.11
C ALA A 88 1.35 -2.50 -7.16
N ASP A 89 1.48 -3.63 -6.47
CA ASP A 89 0.46 -4.67 -6.36
C ASP A 89 0.16 -4.94 -4.87
N TYR A 90 -0.55 -4.01 -4.25
CA TYR A 90 -0.90 -4.13 -2.84
C TYR A 90 -1.93 -5.23 -2.60
N SER A 91 -1.51 -6.31 -1.95
CA SER A 91 -2.39 -7.35 -1.45
C SER A 91 -2.69 -7.14 0.04
N TYR A 92 -3.99 -7.03 0.38
CA TYR A 92 -4.41 -6.94 1.79
C TYR A 92 -3.88 -8.10 2.64
N THR A 93 -3.90 -9.33 2.10
CA THR A 93 -3.44 -10.52 2.81
C THR A 93 -1.94 -10.43 3.12
N VAL A 94 -1.14 -9.97 2.15
CA VAL A 94 0.31 -9.80 2.30
C VAL A 94 0.61 -8.73 3.35
N VAL A 95 -0.01 -7.55 3.25
CA VAL A 95 0.16 -6.45 4.21
C VAL A 95 -0.21 -6.89 5.62
N ARG A 96 -1.33 -7.63 5.77
CA ARG A 96 -1.77 -8.12 7.08
C ARG A 96 -0.84 -9.17 7.66
N SER A 97 -0.36 -10.09 6.84
CA SER A 97 0.60 -11.12 7.29
C SER A 97 1.94 -10.49 7.70
N LEU A 98 2.39 -9.52 6.92
CA LEU A 98 3.62 -8.78 7.21
C LEU A 98 3.47 -7.94 8.50
N GLU A 99 2.33 -7.32 8.73
CA GLU A 99 2.05 -6.58 9.96
C GLU A 99 2.13 -7.46 11.20
N ILE A 100 1.54 -8.67 11.15
CA ILE A 100 1.59 -9.63 12.25
C ILE A 100 3.05 -10.07 12.50
N LEU A 101 3.77 -10.41 11.44
CA LEU A 101 5.18 -10.81 11.53
C LEU A 101 6.06 -9.69 12.09
N LEU A 102 5.93 -8.48 11.57
CA LEU A 102 6.69 -7.33 12.03
C LEU A 102 6.31 -6.92 13.44
N SER A 103 5.03 -7.00 13.83
CA SER A 103 4.59 -6.75 15.19
C SER A 103 5.25 -7.70 16.19
N TRP A 104 5.27 -9.00 15.87
CA TRP A 104 6.00 -9.98 16.69
C TRP A 104 7.50 -9.68 16.74
N PHE A 105 8.12 -9.40 15.59
CA PHE A 105 9.55 -9.11 15.48
C PHE A 105 9.96 -7.87 16.29
N TRP A 106 9.23 -6.75 16.14
CA TRP A 106 9.53 -5.51 16.84
C TRP A 106 9.35 -5.66 18.36
N ASN A 107 8.28 -6.31 18.79
CA ASN A 107 8.04 -6.55 20.22
C ASN A 107 9.05 -7.53 20.85
N ARG A 108 9.70 -8.36 20.03
CA ARG A 108 10.70 -9.32 20.52
C ARG A 108 12.10 -8.71 20.63
N ILE A 109 12.45 -7.79 19.73
CA ILE A 109 13.80 -7.24 19.64
C ILE A 109 13.92 -5.88 20.32
N TYR A 110 12.87 -5.07 20.25
CA TYR A 110 12.87 -3.71 20.78
C TYR A 110 11.90 -3.57 21.94
N GLN A 111 12.23 -2.68 22.88
CA GLN A 111 11.38 -2.35 24.04
C GLN A 111 10.23 -1.39 23.68
N GLY A 112 10.13 -0.97 22.45
CA GLY A 112 9.12 -0.06 21.92
C GLY A 112 9.70 0.88 20.86
N VAL A 113 8.82 1.69 20.27
CA VAL A 113 9.18 2.71 19.28
C VAL A 113 8.53 4.02 19.67
N ASP A 114 9.34 5.01 20.04
CA ASP A 114 8.86 6.35 20.33
C ASP A 114 8.72 7.15 19.03
N VAL A 115 7.54 7.68 18.79
CA VAL A 115 7.24 8.49 17.61
C VAL A 115 6.91 9.90 18.03
N HIS A 116 7.81 10.83 17.75
CA HIS A 116 7.63 12.24 18.06
C HIS A 116 6.93 12.98 16.93
N HIS A 117 6.19 14.04 17.27
CA HIS A 117 5.53 14.96 16.33
C HIS A 117 4.51 14.35 15.36
N PHE A 118 4.03 13.12 15.61
CA PHE A 118 3.07 12.44 14.74
C PHE A 118 1.77 13.24 14.55
N ASN A 119 1.35 14.03 15.54
CA ASN A 119 0.17 14.88 15.44
C ASN A 119 0.27 15.93 14.33
N GLN A 120 1.46 16.40 14.00
CA GLN A 120 1.68 17.34 12.89
C GLN A 120 1.42 16.63 11.55
N PHE A 121 1.96 15.42 11.41
CA PHE A 121 1.72 14.57 10.26
C PHE A 121 0.22 14.27 10.07
N GLN A 122 -0.50 13.89 11.13
CA GLN A 122 -1.93 13.58 11.07
C GLN A 122 -2.79 14.75 10.57
N ARG A 123 -2.38 15.99 10.80
CA ARG A 123 -3.11 17.19 10.31
C ARG A 123 -2.89 17.42 8.81
N VAL A 124 -1.72 17.10 8.30
CA VAL A 124 -1.31 17.39 6.92
C VAL A 124 -1.66 16.26 5.96
N ALA A 125 -1.44 15.02 6.38
CA ALA A 125 -1.59 13.84 5.53
C ALA A 125 -2.95 13.68 4.82
N PRO A 126 -4.13 14.04 5.41
CA PRO A 126 -5.41 13.86 4.74
C PRO A 126 -5.64 14.75 3.52
N SER A 127 -4.93 15.88 3.42
CA SER A 127 -5.14 16.91 2.39
C SER A 127 -3.95 17.12 1.46
N HIS A 128 -2.85 16.38 1.66
CA HIS A 128 -1.61 16.55 0.89
C HIS A 128 -1.05 15.19 0.47
N GLU A 129 -0.37 15.19 -0.66
CA GLU A 129 0.56 14.12 -1.00
C GLU A 129 1.82 14.25 -0.13
N VAL A 130 2.19 13.15 0.53
CA VAL A 130 3.30 13.16 1.47
C VAL A 130 4.45 12.34 0.91
N VAL A 131 5.62 12.97 0.80
CA VAL A 131 6.88 12.31 0.44
C VAL A 131 7.68 12.07 1.70
N TYR A 132 7.98 10.81 1.99
CA TYR A 132 8.81 10.41 3.12
C TYR A 132 10.26 10.31 2.68
N VAL A 133 11.14 11.00 3.39
CA VAL A 133 12.59 10.99 3.12
C VAL A 133 13.32 10.52 4.38
N PRO A 134 13.32 9.22 4.67
CA PRO A 134 14.04 8.68 5.82
C PRO A 134 15.55 8.75 5.63
N CYS A 135 16.28 8.83 6.74
CA CYS A 135 17.72 8.65 6.73
C CYS A 135 18.03 7.18 6.44
N HIS A 136 18.23 6.85 5.17
CA HIS A 136 18.35 5.47 4.68
C HIS A 136 19.71 4.84 5.04
N ARG A 137 19.82 4.37 6.29
CA ARG A 137 21.00 3.63 6.77
C ARG A 137 20.81 2.12 6.77
N SER A 138 19.56 1.66 6.81
CA SER A 138 19.22 0.24 6.88
C SER A 138 17.92 -0.06 6.14
N HIS A 139 17.79 -1.30 5.68
CA HIS A 139 16.51 -1.83 5.17
C HIS A 139 15.40 -1.87 6.22
N ILE A 140 15.76 -1.75 7.50
CA ILE A 140 14.80 -1.64 8.60
C ILE A 140 14.02 -0.33 8.55
N ASP A 141 14.61 0.75 8.08
CA ASP A 141 14.05 2.10 8.14
C ASP A 141 12.71 2.21 7.40
N TYR A 142 12.62 1.72 6.17
CA TYR A 142 11.37 1.78 5.40
C TYR A 142 10.33 0.74 5.87
N LEU A 143 10.78 -0.42 6.37
CA LEU A 143 9.88 -1.44 6.95
C LEU A 143 9.23 -0.92 8.23
N LEU A 144 10.02 -0.29 9.10
CA LEU A 144 9.53 0.30 10.35
C LEU A 144 8.58 1.47 10.06
N LEU A 145 8.92 2.33 9.11
CA LEU A 145 8.06 3.44 8.71
C LEU A 145 6.70 2.94 8.18
N SER A 146 6.72 1.99 7.27
CA SER A 146 5.50 1.38 6.71
C SER A 146 4.65 0.72 7.80
N PHE A 147 5.27 -0.01 8.71
CA PHE A 147 4.61 -0.65 9.85
C PHE A 147 3.96 0.37 10.78
N LEU A 148 4.67 1.44 11.15
CA LEU A 148 4.16 2.49 12.04
C LEU A 148 2.99 3.26 11.43
N LEU A 149 3.06 3.56 10.15
CA LEU A 149 1.99 4.23 9.42
C LEU A 149 0.75 3.33 9.35
N TYR A 150 0.93 2.07 8.98
CA TYR A 150 -0.16 1.10 8.91
C TYR A 150 -0.86 0.90 10.27
N GLN A 151 -0.11 0.73 11.36
CA GLN A 151 -0.67 0.61 12.71
C GLN A 151 -1.49 1.83 13.14
N ARG A 152 -1.19 3.02 12.59
CA ARG A 152 -1.91 4.26 12.85
C ARG A 152 -3.05 4.54 11.87
N GLY A 153 -3.39 3.57 11.01
CA GLY A 153 -4.50 3.66 10.06
C GLY A 153 -4.18 4.46 8.79
N PHE A 154 -2.89 4.68 8.50
CA PHE A 154 -2.44 5.28 7.24
C PHE A 154 -2.05 4.21 6.23
N VAL A 155 -2.13 4.56 4.96
CA VAL A 155 -1.67 3.69 3.87
C VAL A 155 -0.15 3.57 3.94
N PRO A 156 0.42 2.35 3.83
CA PRO A 156 1.86 2.19 3.67
C PRO A 156 2.35 2.96 2.44
N PRO A 157 3.50 3.64 2.52
CA PRO A 157 4.01 4.43 1.41
C PRO A 157 4.51 3.53 0.29
N HIS A 158 4.39 4.01 -0.95
CA HIS A 158 5.12 3.42 -2.06
C HIS A 158 6.62 3.67 -1.88
N ILE A 159 7.42 2.63 -2.08
CA ILE A 159 8.86 2.70 -1.89
C ILE A 159 9.52 2.83 -3.26
N ALA A 160 10.14 3.99 -3.52
CA ALA A 160 11.02 4.15 -4.68
C ALA A 160 12.34 3.41 -4.40
N ALA A 161 12.55 2.30 -5.08
CA ALA A 161 13.70 1.44 -4.89
C ALA A 161 14.40 1.15 -6.21
N GLY A 162 15.72 0.96 -6.16
CA GLY A 162 16.48 0.50 -7.32
C GLY A 162 16.21 -0.97 -7.65
N ILE A 163 16.60 -1.39 -8.85
CA ILE A 163 16.44 -2.76 -9.35
C ILE A 163 17.07 -3.84 -8.46
N ASN A 164 18.05 -3.46 -7.64
CA ASN A 164 18.71 -4.31 -6.66
C ASN A 164 17.78 -4.85 -5.55
N LEU A 165 16.63 -4.21 -5.33
CA LEU A 165 15.60 -4.71 -4.40
C LEU A 165 14.56 -5.62 -5.08
N ASN A 166 14.66 -5.82 -6.37
CA ASN A 166 13.78 -6.71 -7.13
C ASN A 166 14.21 -8.18 -7.01
N LEU A 167 14.42 -8.65 -5.77
CA LEU A 167 14.75 -10.04 -5.48
C LEU A 167 13.53 -10.94 -5.73
N PRO A 168 13.71 -12.20 -6.17
CA PRO A 168 12.61 -13.07 -6.62
C PRO A 168 11.46 -13.25 -5.62
N VAL A 169 11.75 -13.24 -4.32
CA VAL A 169 10.72 -13.37 -3.26
C VAL A 169 10.40 -12.02 -2.65
N VAL A 170 11.43 -11.25 -2.30
CA VAL A 170 11.27 -9.95 -1.60
C VAL A 170 10.69 -8.90 -2.53
N GLY A 171 11.07 -8.88 -3.80
CA GLY A 171 10.55 -7.93 -4.79
C GLY A 171 9.06 -8.09 -5.03
N SER A 172 8.52 -9.32 -5.01
CA SER A 172 7.07 -9.54 -5.12
C SER A 172 6.31 -9.17 -3.85
N LEU A 173 6.95 -9.24 -2.69
CA LEU A 173 6.37 -8.89 -1.39
C LEU A 173 6.33 -7.37 -1.17
N LEU A 174 7.32 -6.63 -1.73
CA LEU A 174 7.45 -5.17 -1.56
C LEU A 174 6.72 -4.36 -2.66
N ARG A 175 6.20 -4.99 -3.69
CA ARG A 175 5.36 -4.40 -4.74
C ARG A 175 3.91 -4.42 -4.33
#